data_6dbbfe5a6dd0124342bead6ee88c4bb4
#
_entry.id   6dbbfe5a6dd0124342bead6ee88c4bb4
#
_cell.length_a   1.000
_cell.length_b   1.000
_cell.length_c   1.000
_cell.angle_alpha   90.00
_cell.angle_beta   90.00
_cell.angle_gamma   90.00
#
_symmetry.space_group_name_H-M   'P 1'
#
loop_
_entity.id
_entity.type
_entity.pdbx_description
1 polymer ?
#
loop_
_entity_poly.entity_id
_entity_poly.type
_entity_poly.pdbx_seq_one_letter_code
_entity_poly.pdbx_strand_id
1 'polypeptide(L)'
;GACNGYLQDKTKIGAIRYNRGVAAAVLSVEAIRKGQEKYGKGKALNGEQTRWALENLDITDARLKAIGATDLLPQIKTSCDNHEGSGKVRIQQWDGAKWVPVSGWIEGNKQLIHPLFQASAKQYAKEKGITPRDCSKEK
;
A
#
# COMPACT_ATOMS: atom_id res chain seq x y z
N GLY A 1 17.35 3.55 12.70
CA GLY A 1 16.51 2.84 11.73
C GLY A 1 17.36 1.93 10.84
N ALA A 2 16.82 0.79 10.48
CA ALA A 2 17.51 -0.30 9.75
C ALA A 2 18.09 0.09 8.37
N CYS A 3 17.76 1.26 7.84
CA CYS A 3 18.16 1.67 6.49
C CYS A 3 19.39 2.58 6.44
N ASN A 4 20.09 2.81 7.54
CA ASN A 4 21.19 3.78 7.58
C ASN A 4 22.52 3.28 6.98
N GLY A 5 22.64 1.99 6.68
CA GLY A 5 23.94 1.41 6.36
C GLY A 5 24.48 1.72 4.96
N TYR A 6 23.61 1.87 3.96
CA TYR A 6 24.03 1.93 2.55
C TYR A 6 23.69 3.23 1.84
N LEU A 7 22.96 4.16 2.47
CA LEU A 7 22.66 5.45 1.86
C LEU A 7 23.91 6.35 1.89
N GLN A 8 24.49 6.61 0.73
CA GLN A 8 25.68 7.46 0.59
C GLN A 8 25.39 8.91 0.98
N ASP A 9 24.25 9.44 0.58
CA ASP A 9 23.82 10.82 0.90
C ASP A 9 22.74 10.81 1.99
N LYS A 10 23.15 10.96 3.23
CA LYS A 10 22.24 10.98 4.39
C LYS A 10 21.29 12.18 4.41
N THR A 11 21.56 13.23 3.63
CA THR A 11 20.67 14.41 3.53
C THR A 11 19.36 14.08 2.82
N LYS A 12 19.29 12.95 2.10
CA LYS A 12 18.10 12.48 1.42
C LYS A 12 17.12 11.69 2.31
N ILE A 13 17.52 11.39 3.55
CA ILE A 13 16.62 10.73 4.51
C ILE A 13 15.43 11.65 4.77
N GLY A 14 14.21 11.11 4.60
CA GLY A 14 12.97 11.88 4.74
C GLY A 14 12.50 12.59 3.47
N ALA A 15 13.30 12.63 2.40
CA ALA A 15 12.84 13.15 1.12
C ALA A 15 11.68 12.31 0.57
N ILE A 16 10.79 12.92 -0.24
CA ILE A 16 9.57 12.26 -0.76
C ILE A 16 9.90 10.93 -1.46
N ARG A 17 10.90 10.90 -2.33
CA ARG A 17 11.29 9.69 -3.06
C ARG A 17 11.86 8.61 -2.13
N TYR A 18 12.65 9.01 -1.13
CA TYR A 18 13.16 8.11 -0.11
C TYR A 18 12.02 7.48 0.68
N ASN A 19 11.09 8.29 1.19
CA ASN A 19 9.94 7.82 1.95
C ASN A 19 9.04 6.88 1.12
N ARG A 20 8.83 7.17 -0.17
CA ARG A 20 8.11 6.27 -1.09
C ARG A 20 8.81 4.92 -1.25
N GLY A 21 10.14 4.92 -1.37
CA GLY A 21 10.93 3.69 -1.42
C GLY A 21 10.81 2.86 -0.15
N VAL A 22 10.90 3.51 1.02
CA VAL A 22 10.72 2.83 2.31
C VAL A 22 9.29 2.28 2.44
N ALA A 23 8.27 3.04 2.06
CA ALA A 23 6.88 2.60 2.06
C ALA A 23 6.68 1.37 1.17
N ALA A 24 7.21 1.39 -0.06
CA ALA A 24 7.14 0.24 -0.97
C ALA A 24 7.84 -0.99 -0.40
N ALA A 25 9.01 -0.82 0.23
CA ALA A 25 9.72 -1.92 0.88
C ALA A 25 8.93 -2.52 2.05
N VAL A 26 8.32 -1.67 2.89
CA VAL A 26 7.43 -2.12 3.98
C VAL A 26 6.28 -2.95 3.43
N LEU A 27 5.58 -2.46 2.41
CA LEU A 27 4.46 -3.18 1.80
C LEU A 27 4.89 -4.53 1.21
N SER A 28 6.04 -4.56 0.54
CA SER A 28 6.59 -5.80 -0.04
C SER A 28 6.92 -6.83 1.04
N VAL A 29 7.57 -6.41 2.11
CA VAL A 29 7.90 -7.30 3.24
C VAL A 29 6.64 -7.82 3.94
N GLU A 30 5.64 -6.96 4.18
CA GLU A 30 4.38 -7.38 4.78
C GLU A 30 3.60 -8.34 3.87
N ALA A 31 3.64 -8.16 2.55
CA ALA A 31 3.06 -9.10 1.61
C ALA A 31 3.77 -10.46 1.65
N ILE A 32 5.10 -10.48 1.63
CA ILE A 32 5.87 -11.73 1.76
C ILE A 32 5.53 -12.42 3.08
N ARG A 33 5.51 -11.70 4.19
CA ARG A 33 5.14 -12.22 5.50
C ARG A 33 3.75 -12.85 5.48
N LYS A 34 2.76 -12.14 4.93
CA LYS A 34 1.38 -12.61 4.79
C LYS A 34 1.28 -13.88 3.94
N GLY A 35 1.99 -13.91 2.82
CA GLY A 35 2.06 -15.10 1.97
C GLY A 35 2.74 -16.28 2.67
N GLN A 36 3.82 -16.05 3.37
CA GLN A 36 4.52 -17.11 4.12
C GLN A 36 3.71 -17.63 5.32
N GLU A 37 2.87 -16.84 5.93
CA GLU A 37 1.92 -17.30 6.95
C GLU A 37 0.96 -18.35 6.38
N LYS A 38 0.50 -18.19 5.14
CA LYS A 38 -0.43 -19.12 4.48
C LYS A 38 0.28 -20.31 3.83
N TYR A 39 1.36 -20.06 3.09
CA TYR A 39 1.97 -21.05 2.20
C TYR A 39 3.22 -21.73 2.77
N GLY A 40 3.71 -21.24 3.90
CA GLY A 40 4.85 -21.83 4.64
C GLY A 40 5.94 -20.82 4.93
N LYS A 41 6.30 -20.70 6.20
CA LYS A 41 7.34 -19.81 6.70
C LYS A 41 8.69 -20.13 6.07
N GLY A 42 9.41 -19.11 5.61
CA GLY A 42 10.73 -19.23 4.98
C GLY A 42 10.71 -19.75 3.54
N LYS A 43 9.56 -20.07 2.96
CA LYS A 43 9.44 -20.49 1.57
C LYS A 43 9.41 -19.30 0.61
N ALA A 44 10.04 -19.47 -0.55
CA ALA A 44 9.83 -18.55 -1.66
C ALA A 44 8.38 -18.64 -2.15
N LEU A 45 7.78 -17.49 -2.47
CA LEU A 45 6.44 -17.42 -3.02
C LEU A 45 6.53 -17.36 -4.56
N ASN A 46 5.64 -18.07 -5.24
CA ASN A 46 5.44 -17.90 -6.67
C ASN A 46 4.55 -16.70 -6.97
N GLY A 47 4.30 -16.37 -8.26
CA GLY A 47 3.54 -15.21 -8.66
C GLY A 47 2.11 -15.19 -8.13
N GLU A 48 1.40 -16.33 -8.18
CA GLU A 48 0.03 -16.45 -7.67
C GLU A 48 -0.06 -16.27 -6.15
N GLN A 49 0.89 -16.85 -5.42
CA GLN A 49 0.99 -16.71 -3.98
C GLN A 49 1.33 -15.27 -3.56
N THR A 50 2.19 -14.61 -4.33
CA THR A 50 2.54 -13.20 -4.12
C THR A 50 1.34 -12.30 -4.41
N ARG A 51 0.60 -12.54 -5.51
CA ARG A 51 -0.64 -11.83 -5.81
C ARG A 51 -1.64 -11.99 -4.68
N TRP A 52 -1.89 -13.24 -4.25
CA TRP A 52 -2.79 -13.50 -3.13
C TRP A 52 -2.37 -12.72 -1.88
N ALA A 53 -1.09 -12.70 -1.56
CA ALA A 53 -0.57 -12.00 -0.38
C ALA A 53 -0.79 -10.49 -0.46
N LEU A 54 -0.55 -9.87 -1.63
CA LEU A 54 -0.80 -8.46 -1.87
C LEU A 54 -2.28 -8.09 -1.80
N GLU A 55 -3.17 -8.98 -2.22
CA GLU A 55 -4.63 -8.81 -2.17
C GLU A 55 -5.25 -9.13 -0.81
N ASN A 56 -4.45 -9.59 0.14
CA ASN A 56 -4.91 -9.94 1.50
C ASN A 56 -4.12 -9.22 2.58
N LEU A 57 -3.52 -8.08 2.27
CA LEU A 57 -2.87 -7.26 3.27
C LEU A 57 -3.90 -6.71 4.26
N ASP A 58 -3.53 -6.76 5.54
CA ASP A 58 -4.25 -6.13 6.64
C ASP A 58 -3.21 -5.58 7.62
N ILE A 59 -2.70 -4.39 7.29
CA ILE A 59 -1.66 -3.70 8.06
C ILE A 59 -2.36 -2.71 9.00
N THR A 60 -2.54 -3.15 10.24
CA THR A 60 -3.22 -2.37 11.29
C THR A 60 -2.30 -1.30 11.88
N ASP A 61 -2.88 -0.34 12.64
CA ASP A 61 -2.11 0.67 13.39
C ASP A 61 -1.14 0.04 14.38
N ALA A 62 -1.55 -1.05 15.04
CA ALA A 62 -0.68 -1.80 15.94
C ALA A 62 0.53 -2.37 15.20
N ARG A 63 0.33 -2.89 13.98
CA ARG A 63 1.42 -3.39 13.15
C ARG A 63 2.33 -2.26 12.68
N LEU A 64 1.77 -1.14 12.20
CA LEU A 64 2.53 0.05 11.80
C LEU A 64 3.39 0.57 12.94
N LYS A 65 2.84 0.62 14.15
CA LYS A 65 3.57 1.01 15.36
C LYS A 65 4.73 0.06 15.65
N ALA A 66 4.48 -1.24 15.58
CA ALA A 66 5.50 -2.26 15.86
C ALA A 66 6.70 -2.22 14.89
N ILE A 67 6.48 -1.80 13.64
CA ILE A 67 7.54 -1.67 12.62
C ILE A 67 8.06 -0.24 12.45
N GLY A 68 7.59 0.71 13.26
CA GLY A 68 8.01 2.11 13.21
C GLY A 68 7.55 2.89 11.97
N ALA A 69 6.41 2.52 11.38
CA ALA A 69 5.89 3.09 10.14
C ALA A 69 4.60 3.93 10.32
N THR A 70 4.22 4.28 11.55
CA THR A 70 2.96 4.97 11.89
C THR A 70 2.79 6.29 11.15
N ASP A 71 3.87 7.08 11.01
CA ASP A 71 3.82 8.38 10.33
C ASP A 71 4.11 8.28 8.82
N LEU A 72 4.53 7.11 8.36
CA LEU A 72 4.87 6.87 6.96
C LEU A 72 3.67 6.36 6.16
N LEU A 73 2.86 5.51 6.76
CA LEU A 73 1.73 4.84 6.12
C LEU A 73 0.48 4.93 7.00
N PRO A 74 -0.72 5.07 6.43
CA PRO A 74 -1.98 4.79 7.11
C PRO A 74 -2.19 3.27 7.21
N GLN A 75 -3.20 2.83 7.96
CA GLN A 75 -3.70 1.45 7.87
C GLN A 75 -3.96 1.06 6.42
N ILE A 76 -3.59 -0.16 6.05
CA ILE A 76 -3.76 -0.65 4.69
C ILE A 76 -4.50 -1.97 4.74
N LYS A 77 -5.62 -2.02 4.04
CA LYS A 77 -6.37 -3.24 3.81
C LYS A 77 -6.66 -3.37 2.32
N THR A 78 -6.21 -4.46 1.74
CA THR A 78 -6.42 -4.77 0.33
C THR A 78 -7.32 -5.99 0.16
N SER A 79 -7.90 -6.12 -1.01
CA SER A 79 -8.66 -7.30 -1.43
C SER A 79 -8.55 -7.44 -2.95
N CYS A 80 -9.10 -8.51 -3.50
CA CYS A 80 -9.24 -8.67 -4.95
C CYS A 80 -9.98 -7.48 -5.61
N ASP A 81 -10.95 -6.88 -4.91
CA ASP A 81 -11.74 -5.74 -5.42
C ASP A 81 -11.12 -4.38 -5.08
N ASN A 82 -10.19 -4.33 -4.15
CA ASN A 82 -9.60 -3.08 -3.65
C ASN A 82 -8.08 -3.19 -3.57
N HIS A 83 -7.41 -2.77 -4.62
CA HIS A 83 -5.95 -2.67 -4.66
C HIS A 83 -5.42 -1.30 -4.19
N GLU A 84 -6.30 -0.32 -3.96
CA GLU A 84 -5.92 1.03 -3.51
C GLU A 84 -5.52 1.08 -2.02
N GLY A 85 -5.96 0.09 -1.25
CA GLY A 85 -5.80 0.08 0.20
C GLY A 85 -6.75 1.08 0.89
N SER A 86 -6.21 1.96 1.74
CA SER A 86 -7.03 2.88 2.53
C SER A 86 -7.62 4.05 1.74
N GLY A 87 -6.95 4.50 0.69
CA GLY A 87 -7.29 5.74 -0.01
C GLY A 87 -7.16 6.99 0.87
N LYS A 88 -6.42 6.91 2.00
CA LYS A 88 -6.21 8.03 2.92
C LYS A 88 -5.08 8.92 2.46
N VAL A 89 -5.25 10.22 2.66
CA VAL A 89 -4.26 11.25 2.36
C VAL A 89 -3.91 12.04 3.62
N ARG A 90 -2.75 12.70 3.60
CA ARG A 90 -2.28 13.58 4.68
C ARG A 90 -1.76 14.86 4.07
N ILE A 91 -2.13 15.98 4.64
CA ILE A 91 -1.68 17.29 4.17
C ILE A 91 -0.38 17.65 4.90
N GLN A 92 0.58 18.13 4.14
CA GLN A 92 1.83 18.66 4.65
C GLN A 92 2.00 20.10 4.16
N GLN A 93 2.61 20.93 5.00
CA GLN A 93 2.94 22.31 4.71
C GLN A 93 4.44 22.52 4.81
N TRP A 94 5.00 23.31 3.92
CA TRP A 94 6.38 23.74 3.99
C TRP A 94 6.52 24.83 5.06
N ASP A 95 7.43 24.66 6.04
CA ASP A 95 7.64 25.60 7.13
C ASP A 95 8.81 26.58 6.89
N GLY A 96 9.40 26.52 5.70
CA GLY A 96 10.60 27.27 5.34
C GLY A 96 11.88 26.43 5.29
N ALA A 97 11.88 25.26 5.96
CA ALA A 97 13.03 24.36 6.04
C ALA A 97 12.66 22.89 5.71
N LYS A 98 11.45 22.45 6.04
CA LYS A 98 11.00 21.07 5.86
C LYS A 98 9.49 21.00 5.66
N TRP A 99 9.00 19.83 5.19
CA TRP A 99 7.59 19.50 5.13
C TRP A 99 7.10 18.99 6.49
N VAL A 100 6.11 19.67 7.08
CA VAL A 100 5.48 19.30 8.35
C VAL A 100 4.05 18.85 8.11
N PRO A 101 3.62 17.71 8.68
CA PRO A 101 2.22 17.32 8.64
C PRO A 101 1.36 18.34 9.36
N VAL A 102 0.31 18.86 8.71
CA VAL A 102 -0.65 19.82 9.27
C VAL A 102 -2.05 19.23 9.40
N SER A 103 -2.24 17.96 9.00
CA SER A 103 -3.47 17.21 9.24
C SER A 103 -3.17 15.81 9.75
N GLY A 104 -4.18 15.16 10.33
CA GLY A 104 -4.22 13.69 10.44
C GLY A 104 -4.46 13.02 9.09
N TRP A 105 -4.68 11.71 9.09
CA TRP A 105 -5.10 10.98 7.91
C TRP A 105 -6.55 11.30 7.57
N ILE A 106 -6.80 11.77 6.34
CA ILE A 106 -8.11 12.15 5.81
C ILE A 106 -8.55 11.06 4.86
N GLU A 107 -9.74 10.52 5.06
CA GLU A 107 -10.30 9.50 4.17
C GLU A 107 -10.99 10.15 2.96
N GLY A 108 -10.70 9.65 1.76
CA GLY A 108 -11.38 10.06 0.54
C GLY A 108 -12.84 9.60 0.51
N ASN A 109 -13.69 10.33 -0.21
CA ASN A 109 -15.08 9.95 -0.38
C ASN A 109 -15.23 8.77 -1.35
N LYS A 110 -15.11 7.56 -0.83
CA LYS A 110 -15.19 6.32 -1.60
C LYS A 110 -16.56 6.14 -2.28
N GLN A 111 -17.64 6.59 -1.64
CA GLN A 111 -19.00 6.48 -2.20
C GLN A 111 -19.15 7.27 -3.50
N LEU A 112 -18.45 8.40 -3.59
CA LEU A 112 -18.45 9.23 -4.80
C LEU A 112 -17.52 8.67 -5.88
N ILE A 113 -16.33 8.19 -5.49
CA ILE A 113 -15.24 7.87 -6.41
C ILE A 113 -15.34 6.44 -6.96
N HIS A 114 -15.72 5.45 -6.15
CA HIS A 114 -15.81 4.04 -6.57
C HIS A 114 -16.72 3.80 -7.78
N PRO A 115 -17.94 4.40 -7.87
CA PRO A 115 -18.78 4.22 -9.06
C PRO A 115 -18.12 4.71 -10.35
N LEU A 116 -17.32 5.79 -10.27
CA LEU A 116 -16.59 6.34 -11.43
C LEU A 116 -15.51 5.38 -11.90
N PHE A 117 -14.74 4.80 -10.98
CA PHE A 117 -13.74 3.79 -11.29
C PHE A 117 -14.36 2.55 -11.92
N GLN A 118 -15.45 2.07 -11.34
CA GLN A 118 -16.15 0.89 -11.86
C GLN A 118 -16.70 1.12 -13.27
N ALA A 119 -17.27 2.29 -13.53
CA ALA A 119 -17.77 2.65 -14.86
C ALA A 119 -16.62 2.70 -15.88
N SER A 120 -15.52 3.36 -15.53
CA SER A 120 -14.33 3.45 -16.39
C SER A 120 -13.70 2.08 -16.64
N ALA A 121 -13.57 1.24 -15.61
CA ALA A 121 -13.03 -0.11 -15.74
C ALA A 121 -13.89 -1.01 -16.64
N LYS A 122 -15.22 -0.94 -16.53
CA LYS A 122 -16.15 -1.69 -17.39
C LYS A 122 -16.03 -1.23 -18.84
N GLN A 123 -15.95 0.07 -19.08
CA GLN A 123 -15.79 0.61 -20.42
C GLN A 123 -14.46 0.12 -21.03
N TYR A 124 -13.36 0.27 -20.31
CA TYR A 124 -12.04 -0.17 -20.77
C TYR A 124 -12.00 -1.68 -21.07
N ALA A 125 -12.57 -2.49 -20.19
CA ALA A 125 -12.63 -3.94 -20.39
C ALA A 125 -13.38 -4.29 -21.67
N LYS A 126 -14.52 -3.62 -21.95
CA LYS A 126 -15.29 -3.79 -23.18
C LYS A 126 -14.49 -3.40 -24.42
N GLU A 127 -13.83 -2.24 -24.39
CA GLU A 127 -13.02 -1.73 -25.49
C GLU A 127 -11.82 -2.63 -25.83
N LYS A 128 -11.25 -3.30 -24.82
CA LYS A 128 -10.06 -4.16 -24.97
C LYS A 128 -10.38 -5.64 -25.03
N GLY A 129 -11.66 -6.04 -24.98
CA GLY A 129 -12.07 -7.45 -24.98
C GLY A 129 -11.55 -8.22 -23.74
N ILE A 130 -11.36 -7.52 -22.61
CA ILE A 130 -10.89 -8.12 -21.37
C ILE A 130 -12.09 -8.64 -20.59
N THR A 131 -12.03 -9.89 -20.15
CA THR A 131 -12.99 -10.43 -19.17
C THR A 131 -12.50 -10.09 -17.76
N PRO A 132 -13.22 -9.25 -17.00
CA PRO A 132 -12.86 -8.94 -15.63
C PRO A 132 -12.83 -10.19 -14.75
N ARG A 133 -11.90 -10.23 -13.81
CA ARG A 133 -11.81 -11.31 -12.82
C ARG A 133 -13.02 -11.24 -11.87
N ASP A 134 -13.57 -12.39 -11.55
CA ASP A 134 -14.69 -12.53 -10.63
C ASP A 134 -14.17 -12.76 -9.20
N CYS A 135 -14.01 -11.68 -8.45
CA CYS A 135 -13.51 -11.71 -7.08
C CYS A 135 -14.45 -12.45 -6.10
N SER A 136 -15.71 -12.67 -6.44
CA SER A 136 -16.63 -13.42 -5.59
C SER A 136 -16.29 -14.91 -5.48
N LYS A 137 -15.54 -15.43 -6.46
CA LYS A 137 -15.12 -16.83 -6.54
C LYS A 137 -13.75 -17.10 -5.90
N GLU A 138 -13.04 -16.04 -5.48
CA GLU A 138 -11.73 -16.16 -4.87
C GLU A 138 -11.83 -15.99 -3.35
N LYS A 139 -11.74 -17.10 -2.61
CA LYS A 139 -11.70 -17.13 -1.13
C LYS A 139 -10.38 -17.65 -0.62
#